data_73aa7887a2fa4636edba9e48b54a1e83
#
_entry.id   73aa7887a2fa4636edba9e48b54a1e83
#
_cell.length_a   1.000
_cell.length_b   1.000
_cell.length_c   1.000
_cell.angle_alpha   90.00
_cell.angle_beta   90.00
_cell.angle_gamma   90.00
#
_symmetry.space_group_name_H-M   'P 1'
#
loop_
_entity.id
_entity.type
_entity.pdbx_description
1 polymer ?
#
loop_
_entity_poly.entity_id
_entity_poly.type
_entity_poly.pdbx_seq_one_letter_code
_entity_poly.pdbx_strand_id
1 'polypeptide(L)'
;MSLAGGTLRFERGERVLEDLTPGLKLVLVLEGELRYRVPGAPAAQVSGPLLHMSLCRDPLRMEHEFGARRSLRFVSLRTSLDHLRDSLSLEPADIVRLLRAPCHDDSYAEANLRLAPPLQALGRQMLACPMQGPLKRMYLSAKALELTALALGALQPAQAAPPPPGLSRADTERLHHARDLLLADLQHPPTLPELARRAGVNVNKLTTGFRRVFGCSVYAFVREQRMAQAHALLAAGEMSVSQAAYACGYTDSHFTKAFQRRYGVLPSALVPVR
;
A
#
# COMPACT_ATOMS: atom_id res chain seq x y z
N MET A 1 -10.74 18.91 -8.79
CA MET A 1 -9.75 17.87 -8.47
C MET A 1 -8.36 18.49 -8.42
N SER A 2 -7.56 18.24 -7.37
CA SER A 2 -6.16 18.71 -7.26
C SER A 2 -5.24 17.54 -6.95
N LEU A 3 -4.02 17.59 -7.50
CA LEU A 3 -3.00 16.56 -7.37
C LEU A 3 -1.69 17.19 -6.93
N ALA A 4 -1.06 16.60 -5.91
CA ALA A 4 0.28 16.92 -5.44
C ALA A 4 1.07 15.62 -5.26
N GLY A 5 2.38 15.69 -5.36
CA GLY A 5 3.22 14.51 -5.11
C GLY A 5 4.70 14.83 -5.29
N GLY A 6 5.51 14.01 -4.64
CA GLY A 6 6.95 14.19 -4.65
C GLY A 6 7.62 13.49 -3.47
N THR A 7 8.83 13.95 -3.18
CA THR A 7 9.58 13.54 -1.99
C THR A 7 9.81 14.78 -1.12
N LEU A 8 9.27 14.75 0.10
CA LEU A 8 9.56 15.75 1.12
C LEU A 8 10.71 15.26 2.00
N ARG A 9 11.60 16.16 2.35
CA ARG A 9 12.70 15.91 3.29
C ARG A 9 12.74 17.07 4.27
N PHE A 10 12.76 16.76 5.55
CA PHE A 10 12.81 17.71 6.63
C PHE A 10 14.12 17.51 7.40
N GLU A 11 14.96 18.54 7.47
CA GLU A 11 16.21 18.48 8.25
C GLU A 11 15.93 18.53 9.75
N ARG A 12 14.87 19.24 10.13
CA ARG A 12 14.35 19.34 11.51
C ARG A 12 12.92 18.84 11.54
N GLY A 13 12.44 18.45 12.73
CA GLY A 13 11.03 18.12 12.90
C GLY A 13 10.16 19.36 12.65
N GLU A 14 9.16 19.24 11.80
CA GLU A 14 8.26 20.33 11.43
C GLU A 14 6.81 19.92 11.68
N ARG A 15 6.00 20.91 12.03
CA ARG A 15 4.54 20.81 12.09
C ARG A 15 3.93 21.72 11.04
N VAL A 16 3.06 21.16 10.24
CA VAL A 16 2.39 21.86 9.15
C VAL A 16 0.90 21.73 9.35
N LEU A 17 0.20 22.88 9.34
CA LEU A 17 -1.25 22.92 9.36
C LEU A 17 -1.78 22.89 7.93
N GLU A 18 -2.70 21.99 7.67
CA GLU A 18 -3.39 21.86 6.38
C GLU A 18 -4.88 22.12 6.59
N ASP A 19 -5.40 23.11 5.88
CA ASP A 19 -6.85 23.35 5.84
C ASP A 19 -7.47 22.37 4.84
N LEU A 20 -8.28 21.45 5.34
CA LEU A 20 -9.05 20.51 4.54
C LEU A 20 -10.37 21.14 4.14
N THR A 21 -10.61 21.24 2.85
CA THR A 21 -11.92 21.58 2.29
C THR A 21 -12.77 20.33 2.10
N PRO A 22 -14.11 20.46 2.10
CA PRO A 22 -15.02 19.31 1.87
C PRO A 22 -14.66 18.53 0.63
N GLY A 23 -14.52 17.21 0.77
CA GLY A 23 -14.12 16.33 -0.33
C GLY A 23 -13.43 15.04 0.11
N LEU A 24 -13.12 14.23 -0.88
CA LEU A 24 -12.33 13.00 -0.73
C LEU A 24 -10.85 13.32 -0.92
N LYS A 25 -10.03 12.88 0.03
CA LYS A 25 -8.57 12.94 -0.06
C LYS A 25 -8.01 11.53 -0.08
N LEU A 26 -7.14 11.25 -1.05
CA LEU A 26 -6.40 10.00 -1.20
C LEU A 26 -4.90 10.33 -1.07
N VAL A 27 -4.19 9.64 -0.19
CA VAL A 27 -2.74 9.79 -0.03
C VAL A 27 -2.08 8.42 -0.16
N LEU A 28 -1.33 8.23 -1.25
CA LEU A 28 -0.44 7.09 -1.40
C LEU A 28 0.88 7.44 -0.73
N VAL A 29 1.14 6.85 0.41
CA VAL A 29 2.46 6.86 1.04
C VAL A 29 3.27 5.72 0.42
N LEU A 30 4.20 6.05 -0.47
CA LEU A 30 5.05 5.06 -1.15
C LEU A 30 6.22 4.65 -0.27
N GLU A 31 6.82 5.62 0.43
CA GLU A 31 7.97 5.43 1.32
C GLU A 31 7.89 6.46 2.46
N GLY A 32 8.36 6.07 3.64
CA GLY A 32 8.43 6.94 4.82
C GLY A 32 7.19 6.89 5.70
N GLU A 33 7.07 7.89 6.58
CA GLU A 33 6.01 8.00 7.58
C GLU A 33 5.32 9.36 7.47
N LEU A 34 4.00 9.35 7.71
CA LEU A 34 3.18 10.54 7.88
C LEU A 34 2.49 10.45 9.22
N ARG A 35 2.70 11.45 10.09
CA ARG A 35 1.94 11.62 11.32
C ARG A 35 0.98 12.78 11.14
N TYR A 36 -0.22 12.61 11.65
CA TYR A 36 -1.24 13.64 11.56
C TYR A 36 -2.19 13.61 12.76
N ARG A 37 -2.84 14.72 13.00
CA ARG A 37 -3.88 14.86 14.00
C ARG A 37 -5.08 15.60 13.42
N VAL A 38 -6.25 15.02 13.62
CA VAL A 38 -7.53 15.65 13.33
C VAL A 38 -8.09 16.22 14.64
N PRO A 39 -8.74 17.39 14.65
CA PRO A 39 -9.37 17.93 15.86
C PRO A 39 -10.32 16.92 16.51
N GLY A 40 -10.23 16.75 17.82
CA GLY A 40 -11.04 15.77 18.56
C GLY A 40 -10.58 14.33 18.49
N ALA A 41 -9.53 14.01 17.73
CA ALA A 41 -8.99 12.66 17.57
C ALA A 41 -7.57 12.51 18.13
N PRO A 42 -7.16 11.30 18.55
CA PRO A 42 -5.77 11.02 18.88
C PRO A 42 -4.89 11.18 17.64
N ALA A 43 -3.59 11.49 17.85
CA ALA A 43 -2.65 11.52 16.74
C ALA A 43 -2.53 10.15 16.08
N ALA A 44 -2.59 10.12 14.76
CA ALA A 44 -2.46 8.93 13.94
C ALA A 44 -1.10 8.93 13.20
N GLN A 45 -0.58 7.74 12.95
CA GLN A 45 0.65 7.53 12.18
C GLN A 45 0.39 6.50 11.09
N VAL A 46 0.79 6.83 9.88
CA VAL A 46 0.75 5.93 8.73
C VAL A 46 2.15 5.76 8.17
N SER A 47 2.55 4.52 7.93
CA SER A 47 3.86 4.15 7.39
C SER A 47 3.69 3.46 6.03
N GLY A 48 4.47 3.89 5.04
CA GLY A 48 4.41 3.33 3.69
C GLY A 48 4.98 1.90 3.59
N PRO A 49 4.54 1.12 2.59
CA PRO A 49 3.57 1.48 1.54
C PRO A 49 2.11 1.37 2.01
N LEU A 50 1.38 2.48 1.98
CA LEU A 50 0.01 2.58 2.47
C LEU A 50 -0.83 3.55 1.64
N LEU A 51 -2.12 3.25 1.48
CA LEU A 51 -3.14 4.16 0.98
C LEU A 51 -3.94 4.69 2.17
N HIS A 52 -3.80 5.98 2.45
CA HIS A 52 -4.67 6.71 3.36
C HIS A 52 -5.80 7.35 2.56
N MET A 53 -7.03 7.18 3.03
CA MET A 53 -8.22 7.74 2.43
C MET A 53 -9.00 8.48 3.50
N SER A 54 -9.45 9.68 3.20
CA SER A 54 -10.32 10.43 4.11
C SER A 54 -11.40 11.20 3.35
N LEU A 55 -12.60 11.24 3.90
CA LEU A 55 -13.70 12.08 3.45
C LEU A 55 -13.97 13.12 4.52
N CYS A 56 -13.96 14.39 4.11
CA CYS A 56 -14.30 15.53 4.93
C CYS A 56 -15.59 16.14 4.39
N ARG A 57 -16.62 16.34 5.27
CA ARG A 57 -17.88 16.98 4.88
C ARG A 57 -17.87 18.47 5.17
N ASP A 58 -17.19 18.86 6.25
CA ASP A 58 -17.07 20.24 6.69
C ASP A 58 -15.60 20.67 6.67
N PRO A 59 -15.30 21.95 6.47
CA PRO A 59 -13.92 22.45 6.55
C PRO A 59 -13.31 22.12 7.92
N LEU A 60 -12.13 21.51 7.93
CA LEU A 60 -11.39 21.23 9.14
C LEU A 60 -9.89 21.48 8.96
N ARG A 61 -9.18 21.71 10.06
CA ARG A 61 -7.75 21.91 10.07
C ARG A 61 -7.04 20.68 10.61
N MET A 62 -6.18 20.10 9.80
CA MET A 62 -5.35 18.93 10.16
C MET A 62 -3.92 19.38 10.45
N GLU A 63 -3.35 18.85 11.53
CA GLU A 63 -1.94 19.06 11.86
C GLU A 63 -1.13 17.86 11.35
N HIS A 64 -0.09 18.12 10.56
CA HIS A 64 0.90 17.13 10.14
C HIS A 64 2.19 17.31 10.94
N GLU A 65 2.78 16.21 11.37
CA GLU A 65 4.07 16.19 12.06
C GLU A 65 5.08 15.38 11.24
N PHE A 66 6.17 16.02 10.86
CA PHE A 66 7.25 15.41 10.08
C PHE A 66 8.49 15.25 10.98
N GLY A 67 9.01 14.01 11.07
CA GLY A 67 10.21 13.72 11.84
C GLY A 67 11.47 14.29 11.21
N ALA A 68 12.44 14.68 12.06
CA ALA A 68 13.75 15.15 11.58
C ALA A 68 14.49 14.06 10.79
N ARG A 69 15.20 14.47 9.73
CA ARG A 69 16.01 13.59 8.86
C ARG A 69 15.25 12.43 8.22
N ARG A 70 13.92 12.54 8.11
CA ARG A 70 13.08 11.56 7.44
C ARG A 70 12.63 12.06 6.08
N SER A 71 12.42 11.15 5.15
CA SER A 71 11.85 11.43 3.86
C SER A 71 10.47 10.81 3.74
N LEU A 72 9.56 11.53 3.10
CA LEU A 72 8.23 11.05 2.75
C LEU A 72 8.07 11.14 1.24
N ARG A 73 7.85 9.99 0.58
CA ARG A 73 7.53 9.92 -0.84
C ARG A 73 6.06 9.58 -1.02
N PHE A 74 5.32 10.49 -1.63
CA PHE A 74 3.87 10.38 -1.67
C PHE A 74 3.25 10.91 -2.96
N VAL A 75 2.00 10.52 -3.19
CA VAL A 75 1.06 11.16 -4.12
C VAL A 75 -0.21 11.46 -3.35
N SER A 76 -0.68 12.69 -3.40
CA SER A 76 -1.92 13.15 -2.78
C SER A 76 -2.89 13.64 -3.84
N LEU A 77 -4.11 13.11 -3.83
CA LEU A 77 -5.21 13.52 -4.67
C LEU A 77 -6.35 14.04 -3.80
N ARG A 78 -6.90 15.20 -4.15
CA ARG A 78 -8.09 15.75 -3.52
C ARG A 78 -9.18 16.01 -4.55
N THR A 79 -10.40 15.63 -4.22
CA THR A 79 -11.59 15.76 -5.07
C THR A 79 -12.72 16.39 -4.26
N SER A 80 -13.32 17.49 -4.72
CA SER A 80 -14.44 18.13 -4.04
C SER A 80 -15.69 17.25 -4.04
N LEU A 81 -16.61 17.50 -3.11
CA LEU A 81 -17.89 16.77 -3.05
C LEU A 81 -18.72 16.95 -4.33
N ASP A 82 -18.74 18.17 -4.91
CA ASP A 82 -19.46 18.44 -6.15
C ASP A 82 -18.87 17.64 -7.32
N HIS A 83 -17.54 17.59 -7.44
CA HIS A 83 -16.91 16.78 -8.49
C HIS A 83 -17.18 15.27 -8.31
N LEU A 84 -17.27 14.78 -7.08
CA LEU A 84 -17.67 13.39 -6.82
C LEU A 84 -19.08 13.12 -7.33
N ARG A 85 -20.05 14.00 -7.04
CA ARG A 85 -21.45 13.85 -7.48
C ARG A 85 -21.60 14.07 -8.98
N ASP A 86 -21.17 15.21 -9.47
CA ASP A 86 -21.52 15.68 -10.81
C ASP A 86 -20.71 14.98 -11.91
N SER A 87 -19.44 14.69 -11.64
CA SER A 87 -18.54 14.12 -12.65
C SER A 87 -18.32 12.61 -12.48
N LEU A 88 -18.42 12.09 -11.25
CA LEU A 88 -18.14 10.68 -10.97
C LEU A 88 -19.39 9.90 -10.54
N SER A 89 -20.53 10.55 -10.37
CA SER A 89 -21.80 9.95 -9.91
C SER A 89 -21.61 9.17 -8.58
N LEU A 90 -20.79 9.72 -7.68
CA LEU A 90 -20.47 9.13 -6.39
C LEU A 90 -21.07 9.96 -5.25
N GLU A 91 -21.96 9.36 -4.49
CA GLU A 91 -22.54 10.01 -3.32
C GLU A 91 -21.58 9.94 -2.12
N PRO A 92 -21.30 11.06 -1.43
CA PRO A 92 -20.44 11.09 -0.26
C PRO A 92 -20.87 10.11 0.83
N ALA A 93 -22.18 9.89 1.00
CA ALA A 93 -22.71 8.92 1.96
C ALA A 93 -22.30 7.48 1.64
N ASP A 94 -22.19 7.12 0.36
CA ASP A 94 -21.74 5.79 -0.05
C ASP A 94 -20.26 5.61 0.21
N ILE A 95 -19.46 6.66 0.01
CA ILE A 95 -18.03 6.63 0.32
C ILE A 95 -17.81 6.46 1.85
N VAL A 96 -18.57 7.17 2.70
CA VAL A 96 -18.49 6.99 4.15
C VAL A 96 -18.80 5.55 4.55
N ARG A 97 -19.84 4.94 3.96
CA ARG A 97 -20.16 3.52 4.20
C ARG A 97 -19.01 2.59 3.79
N LEU A 98 -18.32 2.90 2.71
CA LEU A 98 -17.16 2.12 2.26
C LEU A 98 -15.96 2.27 3.18
N LEU A 99 -15.71 3.46 3.73
CA LEU A 99 -14.58 3.73 4.63
C LEU A 99 -14.68 2.94 5.94
N ARG A 100 -15.87 2.50 6.38
CA ARG A 100 -16.12 1.63 7.55
C ARG A 100 -15.43 2.08 8.85
N ALA A 101 -14.95 3.29 8.91
CA ALA A 101 -14.29 3.81 10.10
C ALA A 101 -15.31 4.47 11.03
N PRO A 102 -15.12 4.39 12.35
CA PRO A 102 -15.88 5.24 13.25
C PRO A 102 -15.56 6.69 12.87
N CYS A 103 -16.59 7.42 12.46
CA CYS A 103 -16.51 8.86 12.33
C CYS A 103 -16.21 9.42 13.71
N HIS A 104 -15.24 10.33 13.85
CA HIS A 104 -15.05 11.07 15.10
C HIS A 104 -16.23 11.99 15.40
N ASP A 105 -16.90 12.39 14.34
CA ASP A 105 -18.24 12.93 14.23
C ASP A 105 -18.71 12.68 12.79
N ASP A 106 -19.91 13.11 12.41
CA ASP A 106 -20.42 12.94 11.02
C ASP A 106 -19.63 13.76 9.98
N SER A 107 -18.64 14.55 10.39
CA SER A 107 -17.91 15.47 9.52
C SER A 107 -16.66 14.87 8.87
N TYR A 108 -16.04 13.84 9.48
CA TYR A 108 -14.80 13.25 9.00
C TYR A 108 -14.77 11.72 9.12
N ALA A 109 -14.44 11.05 8.04
CA ALA A 109 -14.24 9.59 8.00
C ALA A 109 -12.93 9.26 7.32
N GLU A 110 -12.22 8.22 7.78
CA GLU A 110 -10.96 7.78 7.20
C GLU A 110 -10.81 6.27 7.15
N ALA A 111 -9.94 5.79 6.27
CA ALA A 111 -9.49 4.41 6.22
C ALA A 111 -8.03 4.33 5.78
N ASN A 112 -7.31 3.36 6.34
CA ASN A 112 -5.94 3.04 6.01
C ASN A 112 -5.87 1.64 5.43
N LEU A 113 -5.38 1.52 4.20
CA LEU A 113 -5.28 0.26 3.46
C LEU A 113 -3.83 -0.01 3.08
N ARG A 114 -3.42 -1.27 3.15
CA ARG A 114 -2.13 -1.68 2.59
C ARG A 114 -2.11 -1.39 1.10
N LEU A 115 -1.06 -0.71 0.62
CA LEU A 115 -0.95 -0.30 -0.77
C LEU A 115 -0.72 -1.51 -1.67
N ALA A 116 -1.73 -1.87 -2.45
CA ALA A 116 -1.66 -2.95 -3.41
C ALA A 116 -0.67 -2.66 -4.55
N PRO A 117 -0.03 -3.68 -5.17
CA PRO A 117 0.94 -3.47 -6.25
C PRO A 117 0.47 -2.58 -7.40
N PRO A 118 -0.78 -2.68 -7.89
CA PRO A 118 -1.27 -1.78 -8.94
C PRO A 118 -1.26 -0.30 -8.52
N LEU A 119 -1.68 0.00 -7.29
CA LEU A 119 -1.66 1.36 -6.74
C LEU A 119 -0.25 1.88 -6.52
N GLN A 120 0.70 1.02 -6.11
CA GLN A 120 2.12 1.38 -6.04
C GLN A 120 2.69 1.75 -7.40
N ALA A 121 2.41 0.92 -8.43
CA ALA A 121 2.85 1.17 -9.79
C ALA A 121 2.28 2.49 -10.32
N LEU A 122 0.98 2.72 -10.09
CA LEU A 122 0.30 3.95 -10.47
C LEU A 122 0.93 5.19 -9.83
N GLY A 123 1.18 5.16 -8.52
CA GLY A 123 1.83 6.26 -7.81
C GLY A 123 3.23 6.57 -8.36
N ARG A 124 4.02 5.53 -8.67
CA ARG A 124 5.33 5.70 -9.30
C ARG A 124 5.25 6.29 -10.70
N GLN A 125 4.27 5.86 -11.53
CA GLN A 125 4.03 6.42 -12.86
C GLN A 125 3.65 7.89 -12.80
N MET A 126 2.82 8.29 -11.82
CA MET A 126 2.44 9.70 -11.63
C MET A 126 3.64 10.57 -11.28
N LEU A 127 4.52 10.09 -10.39
CA LEU A 127 5.74 10.81 -10.00
C LEU A 127 6.79 10.88 -11.12
N ALA A 128 6.87 9.84 -11.95
CA ALA A 128 7.81 9.73 -13.06
C ALA A 128 7.22 10.20 -14.41
N CYS A 129 6.14 11.00 -14.38
CA CYS A 129 5.47 11.43 -15.61
C CYS A 129 6.45 12.07 -16.60
N PRO A 130 6.62 11.50 -17.81
CA PRO A 130 7.59 12.00 -18.79
C PRO A 130 7.06 13.18 -19.62
N MET A 131 5.77 13.54 -19.45
CA MET A 131 5.08 14.53 -20.24
C MET A 131 5.20 15.92 -19.66
N GLN A 132 5.02 16.95 -20.48
CA GLN A 132 5.06 18.35 -20.09
C GLN A 132 3.82 19.12 -20.58
N GLY A 133 3.61 20.32 -20.01
CA GLY A 133 2.55 21.24 -20.43
C GLY A 133 1.13 20.63 -20.38
N PRO A 134 0.30 20.86 -21.39
CA PRO A 134 -1.07 20.35 -21.44
C PRO A 134 -1.18 18.82 -21.40
N LEU A 135 -0.24 18.12 -22.05
CA LEU A 135 -0.22 16.66 -22.07
C LEU A 135 0.06 16.07 -20.69
N LYS A 136 0.93 16.73 -19.89
CA LYS A 136 1.14 16.33 -18.49
C LYS A 136 -0.14 16.45 -17.68
N ARG A 137 -0.90 17.53 -17.83
CA ARG A 137 -2.19 17.70 -17.13
C ARG A 137 -3.17 16.62 -17.52
N MET A 138 -3.30 16.34 -18.82
CA MET A 138 -4.20 15.29 -19.32
C MET A 138 -3.81 13.90 -18.79
N TYR A 139 -2.52 13.54 -18.86
CA TYR A 139 -2.00 12.27 -18.34
C TYR A 139 -2.27 12.12 -16.83
N LEU A 140 -1.93 13.15 -16.04
CA LEU A 140 -2.12 13.10 -14.59
C LEU A 140 -3.61 13.10 -14.21
N SER A 141 -4.48 13.76 -14.97
CA SER A 141 -5.94 13.69 -14.75
C SER A 141 -6.50 12.28 -15.01
N ALA A 142 -6.06 11.61 -16.07
CA ALA A 142 -6.44 10.23 -16.34
C ALA A 142 -5.95 9.29 -15.21
N LYS A 143 -4.70 9.47 -14.77
CA LYS A 143 -4.12 8.70 -13.65
C LYS A 143 -4.81 8.97 -12.31
N ALA A 144 -5.29 10.17 -12.08
CA ALA A 144 -6.06 10.51 -10.89
C ALA A 144 -7.44 9.84 -10.87
N LEU A 145 -8.12 9.73 -12.01
CA LEU A 145 -9.37 8.97 -12.13
C LEU A 145 -9.14 7.47 -11.91
N GLU A 146 -8.08 6.91 -12.52
CA GLU A 146 -7.68 5.52 -12.30
C GLU A 146 -7.38 5.25 -10.82
N LEU A 147 -6.63 6.16 -10.16
CA LEU A 147 -6.36 6.09 -8.73
C LEU A 147 -7.64 6.07 -7.90
N THR A 148 -8.59 6.96 -8.20
CA THR A 148 -9.85 7.05 -7.47
C THR A 148 -10.65 5.75 -7.61
N ALA A 149 -10.77 5.21 -8.82
CA ALA A 149 -11.49 3.98 -9.09
C ALA A 149 -10.87 2.78 -8.35
N LEU A 150 -9.53 2.60 -8.43
CA LEU A 150 -8.82 1.51 -7.76
C LEU A 150 -8.88 1.65 -6.23
N ALA A 151 -8.78 2.87 -5.72
CA ALA A 151 -8.84 3.13 -4.28
C ALA A 151 -10.22 2.81 -3.70
N LEU A 152 -11.29 3.30 -4.33
CA LEU A 152 -12.66 3.01 -3.90
C LEU A 152 -13.01 1.53 -4.10
N GLY A 153 -12.54 0.91 -5.18
CA GLY A 153 -12.68 -0.52 -5.41
C GLY A 153 -12.02 -1.37 -4.30
N ALA A 154 -10.89 -0.91 -3.75
CA ALA A 154 -10.21 -1.59 -2.65
C ALA A 154 -10.97 -1.51 -1.31
N LEU A 155 -11.87 -0.53 -1.15
CA LEU A 155 -12.75 -0.41 0.03
C LEU A 155 -13.99 -1.30 -0.08
N GLN A 156 -14.43 -1.58 -1.29
CA GLN A 156 -15.58 -2.45 -1.46
C GLN A 156 -15.25 -3.78 -0.76
N PRO A 157 -16.19 -4.31 0.07
CA PRO A 157 -16.03 -5.68 0.50
C PRO A 157 -15.79 -6.44 -0.79
N ALA A 158 -14.70 -7.19 -0.86
CA ALA A 158 -14.41 -7.98 -2.03
C ALA A 158 -15.75 -8.62 -2.41
N GLN A 159 -16.40 -8.09 -3.45
CA GLN A 159 -17.40 -8.86 -4.16
C GLN A 159 -16.58 -10.08 -4.49
N ALA A 160 -16.80 -11.15 -3.74
CA ALA A 160 -15.99 -12.33 -3.85
C ALA A 160 -15.97 -12.61 -5.34
N ALA A 161 -14.84 -12.31 -5.97
CA ALA A 161 -14.64 -12.78 -7.33
C ALA A 161 -15.11 -14.22 -7.29
N PRO A 162 -16.01 -14.65 -8.16
CA PRO A 162 -16.56 -15.98 -8.06
C PRO A 162 -15.37 -16.91 -7.79
N PRO A 163 -15.44 -17.74 -6.76
CA PRO A 163 -14.29 -18.52 -6.34
C PRO A 163 -13.72 -19.16 -7.60
N PRO A 164 -12.39 -19.17 -7.79
CA PRO A 164 -11.79 -19.74 -8.99
C PRO A 164 -12.44 -21.09 -9.27
N PRO A 165 -12.77 -21.46 -10.52
CA PRO A 165 -13.51 -22.67 -10.82
C PRO A 165 -12.96 -23.86 -10.00
N GLY A 166 -13.82 -24.53 -9.21
CA GLY A 166 -13.44 -25.66 -8.35
C GLY A 166 -12.90 -25.28 -6.95
N LEU A 167 -13.03 -24.01 -6.50
CA LEU A 167 -12.83 -23.61 -5.11
C LEU A 167 -14.14 -23.03 -4.55
N SER A 168 -14.49 -23.40 -3.33
CA SER A 168 -15.60 -22.77 -2.60
C SER A 168 -15.15 -21.41 -2.00
N ARG A 169 -16.11 -20.58 -1.58
CA ARG A 169 -15.82 -19.34 -0.83
C ARG A 169 -15.04 -19.66 0.46
N ALA A 170 -15.45 -20.70 1.17
CA ALA A 170 -14.76 -21.14 2.38
C ALA A 170 -13.32 -21.58 2.09
N ASP A 171 -13.06 -22.24 0.93
CA ASP A 171 -11.71 -22.59 0.53
C ASP A 171 -10.86 -21.34 0.25
N THR A 172 -11.43 -20.34 -0.41
CA THR A 172 -10.74 -19.07 -0.69
C THR A 172 -10.38 -18.34 0.61
N GLU A 173 -11.29 -18.28 1.58
CA GLU A 173 -11.04 -17.71 2.91
C GLU A 173 -9.91 -18.44 3.64
N ARG A 174 -9.89 -19.79 3.60
CA ARG A 174 -8.82 -20.60 4.18
C ARG A 174 -7.47 -20.37 3.49
N LEU A 175 -7.46 -20.15 2.18
CA LEU A 175 -6.24 -19.81 1.44
C LEU A 175 -5.71 -18.42 1.80
N HIS A 176 -6.59 -17.45 2.03
CA HIS A 176 -6.19 -16.15 2.58
C HIS A 176 -5.63 -16.28 3.99
N HIS A 177 -6.24 -17.11 4.84
CA HIS A 177 -5.69 -17.42 6.17
C HIS A 177 -4.30 -18.09 6.06
N ALA A 178 -4.11 -19.03 5.12
CA ALA A 178 -2.79 -19.62 4.86
C ALA A 178 -1.74 -18.55 4.48
N ARG A 179 -2.10 -17.57 3.64
CA ARG A 179 -1.22 -16.42 3.32
C ARG A 179 -0.86 -15.63 4.57
N ASP A 180 -1.81 -15.35 5.44
CA ASP A 180 -1.59 -14.55 6.64
C ASP A 180 -0.67 -15.28 7.64
N LEU A 181 -0.79 -16.61 7.75
CA LEU A 181 0.14 -17.45 8.52
C LEU A 181 1.57 -17.40 7.98
N LEU A 182 1.75 -17.33 6.65
CA LEU A 182 3.08 -17.18 6.03
C LEU A 182 3.67 -15.79 6.30
N LEU A 183 2.84 -14.75 6.25
CA LEU A 183 3.27 -13.37 6.51
C LEU A 183 3.65 -13.13 7.98
N ALA A 184 3.06 -13.89 8.91
CA ALA A 184 3.34 -13.80 10.34
C ALA A 184 4.77 -14.25 10.69
N ASP A 185 5.32 -15.26 9.98
CA ASP A 185 6.71 -15.71 10.16
C ASP A 185 7.32 -16.07 8.80
N LEU A 186 7.90 -15.06 8.17
CA LEU A 186 8.58 -15.23 6.89
C LEU A 186 9.95 -15.90 7.03
N GLN A 187 10.57 -15.85 8.21
CA GLN A 187 11.89 -16.43 8.41
C GLN A 187 11.82 -17.95 8.61
N HIS A 188 10.78 -18.43 9.30
CA HIS A 188 10.56 -19.84 9.56
C HIS A 188 9.15 -20.25 9.11
N PRO A 189 8.87 -20.19 7.80
CA PRO A 189 7.53 -20.49 7.30
C PRO A 189 7.19 -21.95 7.59
N PRO A 190 5.96 -22.24 7.96
CA PRO A 190 5.53 -23.62 8.19
C PRO A 190 5.70 -24.46 6.92
N THR A 191 5.95 -25.73 7.08
CA THR A 191 5.95 -26.70 5.97
C THR A 191 4.58 -26.75 5.29
N LEU A 192 4.51 -27.20 4.03
CA LEU A 192 3.22 -27.33 3.33
C LEU A 192 2.19 -28.17 4.08
N PRO A 193 2.54 -29.31 4.70
CA PRO A 193 1.60 -30.08 5.51
C PRO A 193 1.11 -29.30 6.74
N GLU A 194 1.99 -28.62 7.46
CA GLU A 194 1.63 -27.80 8.61
C GLU A 194 0.76 -26.61 8.22
N LEU A 195 1.13 -25.91 7.15
CA LEU A 195 0.36 -24.80 6.62
C LEU A 195 -1.06 -25.24 6.22
N ALA A 196 -1.16 -26.38 5.52
CA ALA A 196 -2.44 -26.94 5.11
C ALA A 196 -3.32 -27.31 6.33
N ARG A 197 -2.73 -27.95 7.35
CA ARG A 197 -3.40 -28.28 8.60
C ARG A 197 -3.87 -27.03 9.34
N ARG A 198 -3.01 -26.01 9.49
CA ARG A 198 -3.34 -24.76 10.18
C ARG A 198 -4.42 -23.96 9.45
N ALA A 199 -4.41 -23.99 8.11
CA ALA A 199 -5.40 -23.32 7.28
C ALA A 199 -6.71 -24.12 7.09
N GLY A 200 -6.78 -25.37 7.58
CA GLY A 200 -7.97 -26.20 7.46
C GLY A 200 -8.25 -26.71 6.05
N VAL A 201 -7.19 -26.95 5.25
CA VAL A 201 -7.26 -27.53 3.90
C VAL A 201 -6.32 -28.73 3.76
N ASN A 202 -6.49 -29.56 2.75
CA ASN A 202 -5.47 -30.54 2.40
C ASN A 202 -4.35 -29.92 1.54
N VAL A 203 -3.18 -30.58 1.49
CA VAL A 203 -1.98 -30.07 0.78
C VAL A 203 -2.23 -29.84 -0.71
N ASN A 204 -3.01 -30.71 -1.37
CA ASN A 204 -3.32 -30.57 -2.78
C ASN A 204 -4.19 -29.32 -3.02
N LYS A 205 -5.24 -29.13 -2.21
CA LYS A 205 -6.08 -27.93 -2.27
C LYS A 205 -5.30 -26.66 -1.91
N LEU A 206 -4.36 -26.72 -0.94
CA LEU A 206 -3.46 -25.61 -0.63
C LEU A 206 -2.62 -25.25 -1.85
N THR A 207 -1.89 -26.19 -2.44
CA THR A 207 -0.93 -25.88 -3.52
C THR A 207 -1.60 -25.42 -4.80
N THR A 208 -2.67 -26.11 -5.22
CA THR A 208 -3.42 -25.75 -6.44
C THR A 208 -4.24 -24.48 -6.24
N GLY A 209 -4.93 -24.37 -5.10
CA GLY A 209 -5.74 -23.22 -4.74
C GLY A 209 -4.90 -21.96 -4.54
N PHE A 210 -3.75 -22.07 -3.88
CA PHE A 210 -2.85 -20.93 -3.67
C PHE A 210 -2.37 -20.34 -4.99
N ARG A 211 -2.01 -21.17 -5.98
CA ARG A 211 -1.68 -20.70 -7.33
C ARG A 211 -2.84 -20.01 -8.03
N ARG A 212 -4.06 -20.53 -7.85
CA ARG A 212 -5.26 -19.94 -8.47
C ARG A 212 -5.64 -18.60 -7.86
N VAL A 213 -5.52 -18.46 -6.52
CA VAL A 213 -5.90 -17.25 -5.79
C VAL A 213 -4.82 -16.16 -5.85
N PHE A 214 -3.53 -16.55 -5.74
CA PHE A 214 -2.42 -15.60 -5.63
C PHE A 214 -1.51 -15.55 -6.85
N GLY A 215 -1.78 -16.34 -7.89
CA GLY A 215 -1.01 -16.36 -9.14
C GLY A 215 0.38 -17.01 -9.04
N CYS A 216 0.79 -17.50 -7.87
CA CYS A 216 2.10 -18.09 -7.64
C CYS A 216 2.05 -19.25 -6.64
N SER A 217 3.12 -20.06 -6.58
CA SER A 217 3.22 -21.13 -5.57
C SER A 217 3.50 -20.54 -4.18
N VAL A 218 3.18 -21.32 -3.12
CA VAL A 218 3.48 -20.95 -1.72
C VAL A 218 4.96 -20.56 -1.55
N TYR A 219 5.88 -21.36 -2.09
CA TYR A 219 7.32 -21.06 -2.00
C TYR A 219 7.72 -19.81 -2.77
N ALA A 220 7.15 -19.59 -3.96
CA ALA A 220 7.40 -18.38 -4.73
C ALA A 220 6.89 -17.13 -3.98
N PHE A 221 5.72 -17.23 -3.33
CA PHE A 221 5.18 -16.17 -2.51
C PHE A 221 6.10 -15.81 -1.33
N VAL A 222 6.53 -16.81 -0.54
CA VAL A 222 7.44 -16.59 0.61
C VAL A 222 8.74 -15.95 0.16
N ARG A 223 9.35 -16.48 -0.91
CA ARG A 223 10.59 -15.93 -1.48
C ARG A 223 10.42 -14.48 -1.89
N GLU A 224 9.30 -14.14 -2.49
CA GLU A 224 8.95 -12.81 -2.93
C GLU A 224 8.80 -11.83 -1.75
N GLN A 225 8.11 -12.26 -0.70
CA GLN A 225 7.94 -11.44 0.51
C GLN A 225 9.27 -11.23 1.26
N ARG A 226 10.11 -12.26 1.36
CA ARG A 226 11.46 -12.13 1.93
C ARG A 226 12.31 -11.14 1.13
N MET A 227 12.27 -11.20 -0.21
CA MET A 227 13.00 -10.28 -1.07
C MET A 227 12.52 -8.83 -0.87
N ALA A 228 11.21 -8.62 -0.73
CA ALA A 228 10.64 -7.30 -0.45
C ALA A 228 11.05 -6.78 0.94
N GLN A 229 11.07 -7.65 1.96
CA GLN A 229 11.53 -7.30 3.30
C GLN A 229 13.03 -6.94 3.31
N ALA A 230 13.86 -7.76 2.65
CA ALA A 230 15.29 -7.49 2.52
C ALA A 230 15.57 -6.15 1.82
N HIS A 231 14.81 -5.82 0.77
CA HIS A 231 14.91 -4.51 0.11
C HIS A 231 14.64 -3.37 1.10
N ALA A 232 13.58 -3.45 1.89
CA ALA A 232 13.25 -2.43 2.87
C ALA A 232 14.34 -2.26 3.93
N LEU A 233 14.87 -3.37 4.47
CA LEU A 233 15.91 -3.37 5.52
C LEU A 233 17.27 -2.88 4.99
N LEU A 234 17.63 -3.22 3.74
CA LEU A 234 18.82 -2.66 3.07
C LEU A 234 18.70 -1.16 2.87
N ALA A 235 17.54 -0.69 2.39
CA ALA A 235 17.29 0.74 2.18
C ALA A 235 17.28 1.55 3.48
N ALA A 236 16.88 0.93 4.60
CA ALA A 236 16.95 1.51 5.94
C ALA A 236 18.37 1.47 6.54
N GLY A 237 19.31 0.73 5.94
CA GLY A 237 20.65 0.53 6.49
C GLY A 237 20.69 -0.40 7.71
N GLU A 238 19.64 -1.17 7.94
CA GLU A 238 19.47 -2.03 9.11
C GLU A 238 20.18 -3.38 8.97
N MET A 239 20.62 -3.74 7.74
CA MET A 239 21.36 -4.98 7.49
C MET A 239 22.35 -4.85 6.34
N SER A 240 23.36 -5.70 6.35
CA SER A 240 24.32 -5.87 5.25
C SER A 240 23.71 -6.70 4.11
N VAL A 241 24.34 -6.64 2.92
CA VAL A 241 23.93 -7.44 1.75
C VAL A 241 23.96 -8.93 2.07
N SER A 242 24.99 -9.42 2.76
CA SER A 242 25.11 -10.83 3.15
C SER A 242 24.02 -11.26 4.15
N GLN A 243 23.69 -10.40 5.12
CA GLN A 243 22.56 -10.67 6.03
C GLN A 243 21.22 -10.73 5.28
N ALA A 244 21.00 -9.83 4.31
CA ALA A 244 19.82 -9.83 3.47
C ALA A 244 19.73 -11.09 2.60
N ALA A 245 20.86 -11.53 2.01
CA ALA A 245 20.92 -12.75 1.24
C ALA A 245 20.54 -13.97 2.09
N TYR A 246 21.15 -14.08 3.27
CA TYR A 246 20.86 -15.16 4.20
C TYR A 246 19.38 -15.18 4.65
N ALA A 247 18.84 -14.03 5.04
CA ALA A 247 17.42 -13.89 5.43
C ALA A 247 16.43 -14.29 4.31
N CYS A 248 16.84 -14.15 3.04
CA CYS A 248 16.07 -14.60 1.87
C CYS A 248 16.31 -16.08 1.52
N GLY A 249 17.23 -16.77 2.19
CA GLY A 249 17.62 -18.14 1.86
C GLY A 249 18.43 -18.27 0.58
N TYR A 250 19.22 -17.23 0.24
CA TYR A 250 20.13 -17.22 -0.90
C TYR A 250 21.58 -17.20 -0.46
N THR A 251 22.47 -17.64 -1.35
CA THR A 251 23.89 -17.25 -1.29
C THR A 251 24.04 -15.82 -1.81
N ASP A 252 25.10 -15.11 -1.40
CA ASP A 252 25.34 -13.70 -1.77
C ASP A 252 25.29 -13.45 -3.27
N SER A 253 25.93 -14.33 -4.06
CA SER A 253 25.95 -14.21 -5.52
C SER A 253 24.59 -14.45 -6.17
N HIS A 254 23.81 -15.42 -5.68
CA HIS A 254 22.45 -15.67 -6.17
C HIS A 254 21.49 -14.58 -5.74
N PHE A 255 21.64 -14.06 -4.51
CA PHE A 255 20.87 -12.93 -4.02
C PHE A 255 21.07 -11.69 -4.89
N THR A 256 22.31 -11.31 -5.12
CA THR A 256 22.67 -10.14 -5.92
C THR A 256 22.04 -10.21 -7.34
N LYS A 257 22.15 -11.36 -8.02
CA LYS A 257 21.52 -11.57 -9.33
C LYS A 257 19.99 -11.50 -9.28
N ALA A 258 19.37 -12.13 -8.28
CA ALA A 258 17.90 -12.14 -8.13
C ALA A 258 17.38 -10.75 -7.77
N PHE A 259 18.09 -10.03 -6.90
CA PHE A 259 17.78 -8.68 -6.49
C PHE A 259 17.88 -7.69 -7.65
N GLN A 260 19.00 -7.70 -8.38
CA GLN A 260 19.21 -6.84 -9.54
C GLN A 260 18.16 -7.09 -10.63
N ARG A 261 17.84 -8.37 -10.92
CA ARG A 261 16.78 -8.70 -11.87
C ARG A 261 15.41 -8.15 -11.48
N ARG A 262 15.12 -8.08 -10.17
CA ARG A 262 13.85 -7.63 -9.64
C ARG A 262 13.75 -6.10 -9.52
N TYR A 263 14.78 -5.47 -9.01
CA TYR A 263 14.77 -4.05 -8.65
C TYR A 263 15.57 -3.16 -9.60
N GLY A 264 16.31 -3.74 -10.54
CA GLY A 264 17.13 -3.01 -11.53
C GLY A 264 18.41 -2.42 -10.96
N VAL A 265 18.65 -2.55 -9.65
CA VAL A 265 19.83 -2.02 -8.95
C VAL A 265 20.53 -3.11 -8.14
N LEU A 266 21.82 -2.94 -7.88
CA LEU A 266 22.56 -3.84 -7.01
C LEU A 266 22.12 -3.64 -5.55
N PRO A 267 22.10 -4.70 -4.71
CA PRO A 267 21.77 -4.57 -3.29
C PRO A 267 22.67 -3.57 -2.57
N SER A 268 23.96 -3.53 -2.92
CA SER A 268 24.95 -2.61 -2.35
C SER A 268 24.65 -1.13 -2.62
N ALA A 269 23.95 -0.83 -3.71
CA ALA A 269 23.56 0.55 -4.02
C ALA A 269 22.44 1.09 -3.11
N LEU A 270 21.77 0.24 -2.35
CA LEU A 270 20.75 0.63 -1.37
C LEU A 270 21.29 0.84 0.03
N VAL A 271 22.46 0.28 0.33
CA VAL A 271 23.08 0.44 1.65
C VAL A 271 23.59 1.87 1.76
N PRO A 272 23.12 2.68 2.73
CA PRO A 272 23.62 4.05 2.92
C PRO A 272 25.13 4.02 3.14
N VAL A 273 25.86 4.86 2.42
CA VAL A 273 27.30 5.10 2.70
C VAL A 273 27.39 5.75 4.08
N ARG A 274 28.06 5.08 5.02
CA ARG A 274 28.32 5.60 6.36
C ARG A 274 29.36 6.69 6.32
#